data_215d603abeb574806b3899b8a70db6ce
#
_entry.id   215d603abeb574806b3899b8a70db6ce
#
_cell.length_a   1.000
_cell.length_b   1.000
_cell.length_c   1.000
_cell.angle_alpha   90.00
_cell.angle_beta   90.00
_cell.angle_gamma   90.00
#
_symmetry.space_group_name_H-M   'P 1'
#
loop_
_entity.id
_entity.type
_entity.pdbx_description
1 polymer ?
#
loop_
_entity_poly.entity_id
_entity_poly.type
_entity_poly.pdbx_seq_one_letter_code
_entity_poly.pdbx_strand_id
1 'polypeptide(L)'
;MTEYDYWKIFPRMPQKVTIGDITVRDGFQHLEKFISTRAKLFYAQEMIFAGCRNIEVTNLGNPYLMPQFSDAEEVLAALRSDLFKRRCAKRVINPDDICVTAVTIREGAVDQAIRLKEKGVGPDRCLMMVSTEEQHHFANSGTTLPEYWKEAERSIQKCRDAGLKMCGTVSTIWGSPIAGATELKDAVEFTKRWLSIGASDIEHADHDGSASAPEVYRYFSMILDEIPDTSVHIGHFHETKRVASASVLAALQAGITHFEATLGGMGGQPANFLDDCPVPGTGEYYYKDPRYVGLTCLEDMLVQIDEMGIAHGYDVDRVLWLGRQIERTAGIRLRSEAAVNGRTLKGGHPEFGRPGLRKRKEKMGEKPDQKLPADWDDRAVLPEKYR
;
A
#
# COMPACT_ATOMS: atom_id res chain seq x y z
N MET A 1 30.81 -8.20 6.08
CA MET A 1 29.42 -8.34 6.54
C MET A 1 29.42 -9.39 7.64
N THR A 2 29.06 -9.05 8.85
CA THR A 2 28.68 -10.07 9.82
C THR A 2 27.43 -10.71 9.26
N GLU A 3 27.52 -11.97 8.83
CA GLU A 3 26.37 -12.78 8.48
C GLU A 3 25.45 -12.87 9.69
N TYR A 4 24.52 -11.93 9.80
CA TYR A 4 23.41 -12.12 10.71
C TYR A 4 22.50 -13.13 10.04
N ASP A 5 22.52 -14.33 10.56
CA ASP A 5 21.72 -15.43 10.03
C ASP A 5 20.29 -15.33 10.56
N TYR A 6 19.53 -14.33 10.06
CA TYR A 6 18.13 -14.11 10.41
C TYR A 6 17.30 -15.37 10.25
N TRP A 7 17.67 -16.21 9.28
CA TRP A 7 17.00 -17.45 8.94
C TRP A 7 17.05 -18.48 10.07
N LYS A 8 18.08 -18.43 10.93
CA LYS A 8 18.18 -19.30 12.12
C LYS A 8 17.28 -18.81 13.26
N ILE A 9 17.08 -17.50 13.38
CA ILE A 9 16.27 -16.91 14.45
C ILE A 9 14.78 -16.97 14.08
N PHE A 10 14.48 -16.72 12.80
CA PHE A 10 13.12 -16.70 12.27
C PHE A 10 13.01 -17.66 11.07
N PRO A 11 12.80 -18.97 11.31
CA PRO A 11 12.86 -19.99 10.26
C PRO A 11 11.76 -19.87 9.21
N ARG A 12 10.66 -19.14 9.50
CA ARG A 12 9.59 -18.87 8.55
C ARG A 12 9.83 -17.62 7.69
N MET A 13 10.86 -16.81 8.00
CA MET A 13 11.11 -15.56 7.28
C MET A 13 11.39 -15.82 5.80
N PRO A 14 10.68 -15.18 4.85
CA PRO A 14 10.83 -15.47 3.42
C PRO A 14 12.13 -14.87 2.86
N GLN A 15 12.69 -15.52 1.85
CA GLN A 15 13.82 -15.01 1.08
C GLN A 15 13.38 -14.11 -0.09
N LYS A 16 12.10 -14.13 -0.41
CA LYS A 16 11.49 -13.34 -1.48
C LYS A 16 10.09 -12.93 -1.08
N VAL A 17 9.74 -11.69 -1.40
CA VAL A 17 8.40 -11.14 -1.21
C VAL A 17 7.85 -10.56 -2.50
N THR A 18 6.53 -10.47 -2.57
CA THR A 18 5.78 -9.72 -3.57
C THR A 18 5.15 -8.52 -2.90
N ILE A 19 5.34 -7.33 -3.45
CA ILE A 19 4.77 -6.11 -2.91
C ILE A 19 3.89 -5.49 -3.97
N GLY A 20 2.61 -5.28 -3.65
CA GLY A 20 1.65 -4.57 -4.47
C GLY A 20 1.75 -3.06 -4.23
N ASP A 21 1.52 -2.28 -5.27
CA ASP A 21 1.36 -0.83 -5.17
C ASP A 21 -0.11 -0.45 -5.22
N ILE A 22 -0.58 0.25 -4.20
CA ILE A 22 -1.96 0.73 -4.12
C ILE A 22 -2.03 2.27 -4.04
N THR A 23 -0.97 2.95 -4.46
CA THR A 23 -0.83 4.41 -4.42
C THR A 23 -1.96 5.11 -5.18
N VAL A 24 -2.26 4.67 -6.40
CA VAL A 24 -3.25 5.33 -7.26
C VAL A 24 -4.67 5.11 -6.75
N ARG A 25 -4.92 3.99 -6.04
CA ARG A 25 -6.23 3.71 -5.44
C ARG A 25 -6.29 4.26 -4.02
N ASP A 26 -5.65 3.60 -3.05
CA ASP A 26 -5.76 3.96 -1.64
C ASP A 26 -5.05 5.28 -1.33
N GLY A 27 -3.85 5.44 -1.87
CA GLY A 27 -3.05 6.63 -1.65
C GLY A 27 -3.74 7.93 -2.07
N PHE A 28 -4.51 7.91 -3.15
CA PHE A 28 -5.21 9.10 -3.64
C PHE A 28 -6.66 9.21 -3.17
N GLN A 29 -7.22 8.16 -2.58
CA GLN A 29 -8.65 8.02 -2.32
C GLN A 29 -9.28 9.22 -1.60
N HIS A 30 -8.61 9.77 -0.60
CA HIS A 30 -9.12 10.84 0.26
C HIS A 30 -8.41 12.18 0.08
N LEU A 31 -7.66 12.35 -1.00
CA LEU A 31 -7.08 13.65 -1.29
C LEU A 31 -8.20 14.64 -1.68
N GLU A 32 -8.22 15.80 -1.06
CA GLU A 32 -9.20 16.87 -1.34
C GLU A 32 -9.12 17.33 -2.80
N LYS A 33 -7.89 17.42 -3.33
CA LYS A 33 -7.64 17.79 -4.71
C LYS A 33 -7.76 16.56 -5.62
N PHE A 34 -8.60 16.65 -6.64
CA PHE A 34 -8.67 15.63 -7.69
C PHE A 34 -7.30 15.48 -8.39
N ILE A 35 -6.78 14.26 -8.38
CA ILE A 35 -5.56 13.91 -9.09
C ILE A 35 -5.92 13.58 -10.54
N SER A 36 -5.35 14.32 -11.47
CA SER A 36 -5.69 14.14 -12.89
C SER A 36 -5.38 12.72 -13.37
N THR A 37 -6.20 12.21 -14.31
CA THR A 37 -6.00 10.91 -14.98
C THR A 37 -4.57 10.74 -15.49
N ARG A 38 -4.00 11.83 -16.05
CA ARG A 38 -2.61 11.82 -16.53
C ARG A 38 -1.60 11.56 -15.42
N ALA A 39 -1.79 12.13 -14.24
CA ALA A 39 -0.92 11.92 -13.09
C ALA A 39 -1.08 10.49 -12.55
N LYS A 40 -2.31 9.98 -12.42
CA LYS A 40 -2.58 8.59 -12.03
C LYS A 40 -1.88 7.61 -12.96
N LEU A 41 -2.03 7.80 -14.26
CA LEU A 41 -1.37 6.97 -15.27
C LEU A 41 0.15 7.08 -15.25
N PHE A 42 0.69 8.25 -14.95
CA PHE A 42 2.14 8.41 -14.78
C PHE A 42 2.64 7.52 -13.62
N TYR A 43 2.05 7.64 -12.43
CA TYR A 43 2.50 6.86 -11.27
C TYR A 43 2.25 5.37 -11.46
N ALA A 44 1.08 4.96 -11.94
CA ALA A 44 0.79 3.55 -12.21
C ALA A 44 1.81 2.92 -13.18
N GLN A 45 2.09 3.58 -14.30
CA GLN A 45 3.05 3.08 -15.28
C GLN A 45 4.49 3.07 -14.75
N GLU A 46 4.90 4.14 -14.07
CA GLU A 46 6.26 4.23 -13.51
C GLU A 46 6.50 3.21 -12.40
N MET A 47 5.48 2.89 -11.58
CA MET A 47 5.56 1.82 -10.60
C MET A 47 5.70 0.44 -11.27
N ILE A 48 4.95 0.17 -12.33
CA ILE A 48 5.11 -1.05 -13.13
C ILE A 48 6.54 -1.12 -13.72
N PHE A 49 7.05 -0.01 -14.22
CA PHE A 49 8.41 0.07 -14.77
C PHE A 49 9.51 -0.03 -13.70
N ALA A 50 9.18 0.32 -12.46
CA ALA A 50 10.05 0.12 -11.29
C ALA A 50 10.04 -1.32 -10.75
N GLY A 51 9.18 -2.21 -11.26
CA GLY A 51 9.13 -3.62 -10.84
C GLY A 51 7.80 -4.10 -10.28
N CYS A 52 6.83 -3.22 -10.05
CA CYS A 52 5.49 -3.61 -9.57
C CYS A 52 4.81 -4.58 -10.55
N ARG A 53 4.18 -5.63 -10.01
CA ARG A 53 3.40 -6.60 -10.79
C ARG A 53 1.97 -6.75 -10.30
N ASN A 54 1.66 -6.29 -9.09
CA ASN A 54 0.31 -6.22 -8.54
C ASN A 54 0.00 -4.75 -8.26
N ILE A 55 -0.99 -4.18 -8.92
CA ILE A 55 -1.29 -2.76 -8.80
C ILE A 55 -2.79 -2.51 -8.68
N GLU A 56 -3.18 -1.77 -7.64
CA GLU A 56 -4.54 -1.24 -7.53
C GLU A 56 -4.61 0.17 -8.10
N VAL A 57 -5.51 0.37 -9.05
CA VAL A 57 -5.52 1.62 -9.82
C VAL A 57 -6.79 2.42 -9.70
N THR A 58 -7.88 1.81 -9.20
CA THR A 58 -9.18 2.50 -9.14
C THR A 58 -10.18 1.80 -8.22
N ASN A 59 -11.31 2.49 -8.00
CA ASN A 59 -12.50 1.96 -7.34
C ASN A 59 -13.69 2.16 -8.30
N LEU A 60 -14.45 1.08 -8.55
CA LEU A 60 -15.62 1.08 -9.41
C LEU A 60 -16.94 1.30 -8.63
N GLY A 61 -16.83 1.84 -7.42
CA GLY A 61 -17.97 2.26 -6.63
C GLY A 61 -18.63 3.54 -7.16
N ASN A 62 -19.55 4.08 -6.37
CA ASN A 62 -20.27 5.30 -6.74
C ASN A 62 -19.31 6.52 -6.84
N PRO A 63 -19.15 7.14 -8.02
CA PRO A 63 -18.23 8.26 -8.21
C PRO A 63 -18.63 9.53 -7.46
N TYR A 64 -19.88 9.66 -7.01
CA TYR A 64 -20.30 10.77 -6.14
C TYR A 64 -19.74 10.62 -4.72
N LEU A 65 -19.57 9.39 -4.24
CA LEU A 65 -18.96 9.09 -2.93
C LEU A 65 -17.44 9.03 -3.01
N MET A 66 -16.91 8.69 -4.18
CA MET A 66 -15.49 8.52 -4.44
C MET A 66 -15.06 9.31 -5.69
N PRO A 67 -15.10 10.65 -5.64
CA PRO A 67 -14.87 11.50 -6.82
C PRO A 67 -13.47 11.32 -7.43
N GLN A 68 -12.49 10.90 -6.64
CA GLN A 68 -11.15 10.57 -7.15
C GLN A 68 -11.16 9.49 -8.24
N PHE A 69 -12.19 8.64 -8.31
CA PHE A 69 -12.27 7.54 -9.26
C PHE A 69 -13.31 7.75 -10.36
N SER A 70 -13.75 9.00 -10.57
CA SER A 70 -14.68 9.32 -11.68
C SER A 70 -14.10 9.02 -13.07
N ASP A 71 -12.79 8.87 -13.18
CA ASP A 71 -12.02 8.52 -14.38
C ASP A 71 -11.59 7.04 -14.45
N ALA A 72 -12.25 6.15 -13.69
CA ALA A 72 -11.88 4.74 -13.56
C ALA A 72 -11.75 4.00 -14.90
N GLU A 73 -12.72 4.16 -15.80
CA GLU A 73 -12.69 3.52 -17.12
C GLU A 73 -11.52 4.01 -17.97
N GLU A 74 -11.21 5.30 -17.93
CA GLU A 74 -10.09 5.89 -18.67
C GLU A 74 -8.75 5.36 -18.16
N VAL A 75 -8.57 5.24 -16.84
CA VAL A 75 -7.36 4.69 -16.23
C VAL A 75 -7.16 3.23 -16.63
N LEU A 76 -8.20 2.41 -16.52
CA LEU A 76 -8.15 1.00 -16.91
C LEU A 76 -7.86 0.83 -18.41
N ALA A 77 -8.58 1.55 -19.27
CA ALA A 77 -8.41 1.50 -20.71
C ALA A 77 -6.98 1.90 -21.14
N ALA A 78 -6.41 2.91 -20.51
CA ALA A 78 -5.04 3.34 -20.83
C ALA A 78 -4.00 2.28 -20.50
N LEU A 79 -4.19 1.50 -19.43
CA LEU A 79 -3.31 0.39 -19.04
C LEU A 79 -3.49 -0.87 -19.91
N ARG A 80 -4.53 -0.92 -20.76
CA ARG A 80 -4.75 -1.97 -21.76
C ARG A 80 -4.38 -1.54 -23.19
N SER A 81 -4.04 -0.26 -23.36
CA SER A 81 -3.76 0.34 -24.67
C SER A 81 -2.50 -0.22 -25.32
N ASP A 82 -2.48 -0.21 -26.66
CA ASP A 82 -1.30 -0.58 -27.44
C ASP A 82 -0.09 0.33 -27.14
N LEU A 83 -0.34 1.57 -26.76
CA LEU A 83 0.72 2.49 -26.33
C LEU A 83 1.41 1.96 -25.06
N PHE A 84 0.62 1.54 -24.06
CA PHE A 84 1.17 0.97 -22.83
C PHE A 84 1.91 -0.35 -23.11
N LYS A 85 1.33 -1.25 -23.92
CA LYS A 85 1.98 -2.50 -24.32
C LYS A 85 3.33 -2.25 -24.99
N ARG A 86 3.41 -1.27 -25.91
CA ARG A 86 4.70 -0.87 -26.53
C ARG A 86 5.70 -0.30 -25.53
N ARG A 87 5.24 0.43 -24.51
CA ARG A 87 6.11 0.94 -23.42
C ARG A 87 6.67 -0.19 -22.56
N CYS A 88 5.86 -1.19 -22.25
CA CYS A 88 6.28 -2.40 -21.56
C CYS A 88 7.30 -3.18 -22.37
N ALA A 89 7.02 -3.43 -23.66
CA ALA A 89 7.92 -4.16 -24.54
C ALA A 89 9.32 -3.51 -24.64
N LYS A 90 9.40 -2.18 -24.69
CA LYS A 90 10.69 -1.45 -24.64
C LYS A 90 11.50 -1.68 -23.39
N ARG A 91 10.88 -2.16 -22.32
CA ARG A 91 11.50 -2.44 -21.01
C ARG A 91 11.58 -3.93 -20.70
N VAL A 92 11.28 -4.77 -21.70
CA VAL A 92 11.25 -6.23 -21.54
C VAL A 92 10.27 -6.67 -20.46
N ILE A 93 9.15 -5.96 -20.32
CA ILE A 93 8.05 -6.29 -19.42
C ILE A 93 6.93 -6.91 -20.24
N ASN A 94 6.48 -8.12 -19.83
CA ASN A 94 5.28 -8.71 -20.39
C ASN A 94 4.05 -8.09 -19.69
N PRO A 95 3.12 -7.42 -20.40
CA PRO A 95 1.92 -6.85 -19.81
C PRO A 95 1.01 -7.89 -19.12
N ASP A 96 1.06 -9.14 -19.56
CA ASP A 96 0.22 -10.22 -19.00
C ASP A 96 0.71 -10.69 -17.62
N ASP A 97 1.93 -10.32 -17.23
CA ASP A 97 2.46 -10.57 -15.89
C ASP A 97 2.01 -9.51 -14.86
N ILE A 98 1.24 -8.51 -15.30
CA ILE A 98 0.78 -7.41 -14.47
C ILE A 98 -0.67 -7.67 -14.07
N CYS A 99 -0.92 -7.84 -12.78
CA CYS A 99 -2.27 -7.92 -12.22
C CYS A 99 -2.78 -6.52 -11.87
N VAL A 100 -3.72 -6.03 -12.65
CA VAL A 100 -4.41 -4.74 -12.40
C VAL A 100 -5.67 -4.99 -11.61
N THR A 101 -5.77 -4.40 -10.43
CA THR A 101 -6.91 -4.54 -9.51
C THR A 101 -7.77 -3.29 -9.52
N ALA A 102 -9.09 -3.51 -9.44
CA ALA A 102 -10.09 -2.48 -9.16
C ALA A 102 -10.88 -2.88 -7.91
N VAL A 103 -11.08 -1.93 -6.98
CA VAL A 103 -11.93 -2.14 -5.82
C VAL A 103 -13.40 -2.16 -6.26
N THR A 104 -14.15 -3.15 -5.78
CA THR A 104 -15.53 -3.42 -6.19
C THR A 104 -16.37 -3.83 -4.98
N ILE A 105 -16.54 -2.95 -4.01
CA ILE A 105 -17.15 -3.28 -2.71
C ILE A 105 -18.56 -3.89 -2.83
N ARG A 106 -19.30 -3.59 -3.89
CA ARG A 106 -20.67 -4.06 -4.11
C ARG A 106 -20.82 -4.78 -5.46
N GLU A 107 -21.77 -5.70 -5.55
CA GLU A 107 -22.05 -6.49 -6.74
C GLU A 107 -22.22 -5.65 -8.02
N GLY A 108 -22.85 -4.47 -7.92
CA GLY A 108 -22.98 -3.56 -9.07
C GLY A 108 -21.65 -3.05 -9.64
N ALA A 109 -20.63 -2.87 -8.79
CA ALA A 109 -19.27 -2.53 -9.21
C ALA A 109 -18.55 -3.74 -9.85
N VAL A 110 -18.83 -4.95 -9.37
CA VAL A 110 -18.36 -6.19 -10.01
C VAL A 110 -18.96 -6.33 -11.42
N ASP A 111 -20.27 -6.09 -11.57
CA ASP A 111 -20.93 -6.08 -12.88
C ASP A 111 -20.31 -5.04 -13.83
N GLN A 112 -19.88 -3.89 -13.31
CA GLN A 112 -19.15 -2.89 -14.11
C GLN A 112 -17.77 -3.40 -14.52
N ALA A 113 -17.00 -4.02 -13.61
CA ALA A 113 -15.70 -4.61 -13.92
C ALA A 113 -15.81 -5.66 -15.03
N ILE A 114 -16.84 -6.50 -14.99
CA ILE A 114 -17.13 -7.52 -16.00
C ILE A 114 -17.42 -6.87 -17.36
N ARG A 115 -18.31 -5.87 -17.40
CA ARG A 115 -18.58 -5.12 -18.66
C ARG A 115 -17.33 -4.49 -19.25
N LEU A 116 -16.43 -3.96 -18.41
CA LEU A 116 -15.16 -3.41 -18.85
C LEU A 116 -14.21 -4.50 -19.37
N LYS A 117 -14.20 -5.68 -18.74
CA LYS A 117 -13.43 -6.84 -19.18
C LYS A 117 -13.90 -7.32 -20.55
N GLU A 118 -15.20 -7.40 -20.77
CA GLU A 118 -15.79 -7.76 -22.06
C GLU A 118 -15.42 -6.79 -23.18
N LYS A 119 -15.28 -5.50 -22.86
CA LYS A 119 -14.75 -4.46 -23.77
C LYS A 119 -13.22 -4.54 -23.99
N GLY A 120 -12.52 -5.44 -23.29
CA GLY A 120 -11.06 -5.56 -23.34
C GLY A 120 -10.29 -4.48 -22.57
N VAL A 121 -10.96 -3.70 -21.71
CA VAL A 121 -10.35 -2.61 -20.93
C VAL A 121 -10.49 -2.81 -19.41
N GLY A 122 -11.01 -3.94 -18.95
CA GLY A 122 -11.27 -4.21 -17.56
C GLY A 122 -10.03 -4.56 -16.71
N PRO A 123 -10.21 -4.68 -15.38
CA PRO A 123 -9.19 -5.18 -14.48
C PRO A 123 -8.93 -6.67 -14.69
N ASP A 124 -7.92 -7.21 -14.00
CA ASP A 124 -7.67 -8.66 -13.88
C ASP A 124 -8.24 -9.23 -12.58
N ARG A 125 -8.33 -8.36 -11.56
CA ARG A 125 -8.77 -8.72 -10.22
C ARG A 125 -9.74 -7.68 -9.69
N CYS A 126 -10.83 -8.14 -9.11
CA CYS A 126 -11.75 -7.37 -8.27
C CYS A 126 -11.36 -7.51 -6.81
N LEU A 127 -11.81 -6.58 -5.96
CA LEU A 127 -11.63 -6.66 -4.52
C LEU A 127 -12.95 -6.34 -3.81
N MET A 128 -13.36 -7.20 -2.89
CA MET A 128 -14.48 -6.99 -1.97
C MET A 128 -14.00 -7.10 -0.53
N MET A 129 -14.63 -6.40 0.41
CA MET A 129 -14.16 -6.26 1.78
C MET A 129 -15.24 -6.57 2.81
N VAL A 130 -14.88 -7.35 3.83
CA VAL A 130 -15.67 -7.52 5.06
C VAL A 130 -14.90 -7.02 6.26
N SER A 131 -15.62 -6.49 7.25
CA SER A 131 -15.07 -6.22 8.59
C SER A 131 -15.48 -7.35 9.52
N THR A 132 -14.61 -7.73 10.46
CA THR A 132 -14.94 -8.74 11.47
C THR A 132 -15.99 -8.24 12.47
N GLU A 133 -16.17 -6.92 12.56
CA GLU A 133 -17.13 -6.25 13.42
C GLU A 133 -18.32 -5.73 12.60
N GLU A 134 -19.55 -6.08 13.03
CA GLU A 134 -20.77 -5.89 12.24
C GLU A 134 -21.14 -4.42 12.02
N GLN A 135 -20.96 -3.56 13.04
CA GLN A 135 -21.32 -2.14 12.92
C GLN A 135 -20.38 -1.42 11.96
N HIS A 136 -19.08 -1.73 12.03
CA HIS A 136 -18.10 -1.20 11.10
C HIS A 136 -18.35 -1.73 9.68
N HIS A 137 -18.69 -3.01 9.55
CA HIS A 137 -19.05 -3.58 8.27
C HIS A 137 -20.25 -2.86 7.65
N PHE A 138 -21.30 -2.64 8.45
CA PHE A 138 -22.50 -1.92 7.99
C PHE A 138 -22.18 -0.48 7.59
N ALA A 139 -21.33 0.22 8.36
CA ALA A 139 -20.91 1.59 8.04
C ALA A 139 -20.17 1.68 6.70
N ASN A 140 -19.36 0.67 6.37
CA ASN A 140 -18.58 0.66 5.13
C ASN A 140 -19.35 0.15 3.91
N SER A 141 -20.23 -0.84 4.09
CA SER A 141 -20.89 -1.55 2.98
C SER A 141 -22.37 -1.14 2.79
N GLY A 142 -23.00 -0.56 3.82
CA GLY A 142 -24.42 -0.25 3.83
C GLY A 142 -25.32 -1.49 3.91
N THR A 143 -24.78 -2.65 4.32
CA THR A 143 -25.55 -3.90 4.40
C THR A 143 -25.06 -4.77 5.58
N THR A 144 -25.87 -5.74 5.99
CA THR A 144 -25.50 -6.67 7.05
C THR A 144 -24.50 -7.71 6.59
N LEU A 145 -23.71 -8.26 7.50
CA LEU A 145 -22.76 -9.36 7.17
C LEU A 145 -23.42 -10.56 6.48
N PRO A 146 -24.57 -11.08 6.93
CA PRO A 146 -25.22 -12.22 6.26
C PRO A 146 -25.65 -11.93 4.82
N GLU A 147 -26.15 -10.72 4.54
CA GLU A 147 -26.54 -10.30 3.19
C GLU A 147 -25.32 -10.08 2.31
N TYR A 148 -24.28 -9.44 2.85
CA TYR A 148 -23.04 -9.21 2.12
C TYR A 148 -22.33 -10.50 1.72
N TRP A 149 -22.30 -11.50 2.58
CA TRP A 149 -21.73 -12.81 2.23
C TRP A 149 -22.46 -13.48 1.05
N LYS A 150 -23.79 -13.37 0.97
CA LYS A 150 -24.55 -13.84 -0.19
C LYS A 150 -24.22 -13.06 -1.46
N GLU A 151 -24.03 -11.75 -1.31
CA GLU A 151 -23.58 -10.88 -2.41
C GLU A 151 -22.17 -11.24 -2.87
N ALA A 152 -21.25 -11.48 -1.94
CA ALA A 152 -19.89 -11.91 -2.23
C ALA A 152 -19.83 -13.26 -2.96
N GLU A 153 -20.62 -14.24 -2.54
CA GLU A 153 -20.73 -15.55 -3.21
C GLU A 153 -21.16 -15.39 -4.68
N ARG A 154 -22.21 -14.59 -4.94
CA ARG A 154 -22.65 -14.29 -6.32
C ARG A 154 -21.60 -13.56 -7.12
N SER A 155 -20.96 -12.57 -6.50
CA SER A 155 -19.94 -11.74 -7.13
C SER A 155 -18.71 -12.55 -7.52
N ILE A 156 -18.25 -13.43 -6.67
CA ILE A 156 -17.13 -14.36 -6.96
C ILE A 156 -17.48 -15.29 -8.12
N GLN A 157 -18.70 -15.84 -8.11
CA GLN A 157 -19.14 -16.71 -9.23
C GLN A 157 -19.13 -15.93 -10.55
N LYS A 158 -19.70 -14.72 -10.58
CA LYS A 158 -19.68 -13.84 -11.76
C LYS A 158 -18.25 -13.51 -12.23
N CYS A 159 -17.35 -13.19 -11.31
CA CYS A 159 -15.94 -12.94 -11.62
C CYS A 159 -15.29 -14.18 -12.26
N ARG A 160 -15.49 -15.34 -11.69
CA ARG A 160 -14.97 -16.60 -12.21
C ARG A 160 -15.45 -16.88 -13.63
N ASP A 161 -16.75 -16.70 -13.88
CA ASP A 161 -17.36 -16.91 -15.19
C ASP A 161 -16.81 -15.91 -16.24
N ALA A 162 -16.44 -14.71 -15.82
CA ALA A 162 -15.84 -13.68 -16.67
C ALA A 162 -14.30 -13.76 -16.75
N GLY A 163 -13.65 -14.74 -16.10
CA GLY A 163 -12.19 -14.86 -16.07
C GLY A 163 -11.49 -13.75 -15.26
N LEU A 164 -12.18 -13.22 -14.25
CA LEU A 164 -11.63 -12.29 -13.27
C LEU A 164 -11.28 -13.00 -11.97
N LYS A 165 -10.22 -12.55 -11.29
CA LYS A 165 -9.93 -12.96 -9.92
C LYS A 165 -10.73 -12.11 -8.94
N MET A 166 -10.91 -12.62 -7.72
CA MET A 166 -11.49 -11.87 -6.61
C MET A 166 -10.56 -11.93 -5.40
N CYS A 167 -10.09 -10.79 -4.93
CA CYS A 167 -9.46 -10.64 -3.64
C CYS A 167 -10.53 -10.39 -2.57
N GLY A 168 -10.48 -11.13 -1.48
CA GLY A 168 -11.31 -10.87 -0.31
C GLY A 168 -10.50 -10.11 0.74
N THR A 169 -10.97 -8.95 1.21
CA THR A 169 -10.35 -8.26 2.33
C THR A 169 -11.04 -8.64 3.63
N VAL A 170 -10.27 -8.91 4.68
CA VAL A 170 -10.71 -9.00 6.07
C VAL A 170 -10.14 -7.82 6.83
N SER A 171 -10.99 -6.91 7.30
CA SER A 171 -10.60 -5.73 8.05
C SER A 171 -11.04 -5.79 9.51
N THR A 172 -10.61 -4.82 10.31
CA THR A 172 -10.83 -4.75 11.77
C THR A 172 -10.33 -5.96 12.55
N ILE A 173 -9.23 -6.56 12.07
CA ILE A 173 -8.64 -7.79 12.66
C ILE A 173 -8.17 -7.54 14.10
N TRP A 174 -7.55 -6.40 14.35
CA TRP A 174 -6.93 -6.06 15.65
C TRP A 174 -7.70 -5.00 16.44
N GLY A 175 -8.91 -4.69 15.99
CA GLY A 175 -9.80 -3.74 16.63
C GLY A 175 -10.69 -3.02 15.63
N SER A 176 -11.80 -2.51 16.15
CA SER A 176 -12.77 -1.70 15.42
C SER A 176 -12.83 -0.30 16.02
N PRO A 177 -12.84 0.75 15.21
CA PRO A 177 -13.03 2.11 15.70
C PRO A 177 -14.40 2.32 16.35
N ILE A 178 -15.37 1.45 16.08
CA ILE A 178 -16.73 1.54 16.62
C ILE A 178 -16.88 0.72 17.90
N ALA A 179 -16.55 -0.58 17.84
CA ALA A 179 -16.80 -1.53 18.90
C ALA A 179 -15.58 -1.82 19.81
N GLY A 180 -14.39 -1.35 19.43
CA GLY A 180 -13.16 -1.61 20.18
C GLY A 180 -12.55 -2.97 19.84
N ALA A 181 -12.23 -3.79 20.83
CA ALA A 181 -11.51 -5.05 20.65
C ALA A 181 -12.31 -6.07 19.79
N THR A 182 -11.59 -6.73 18.91
CA THR A 182 -12.09 -7.83 18.06
C THR A 182 -11.34 -9.13 18.35
N GLU A 183 -11.91 -10.26 17.97
CA GLU A 183 -11.31 -11.56 18.22
C GLU A 183 -10.55 -12.06 16.97
N LEU A 184 -9.26 -12.35 17.10
CA LEU A 184 -8.42 -12.82 15.99
C LEU A 184 -8.98 -14.06 15.29
N LYS A 185 -9.65 -14.96 16.04
CA LYS A 185 -10.28 -16.16 15.48
C LYS A 185 -11.38 -15.86 14.46
N ASP A 186 -12.12 -14.76 14.64
CA ASP A 186 -13.18 -14.36 13.70
C ASP A 186 -12.58 -13.96 12.35
N ALA A 187 -11.44 -13.30 12.35
CA ALA A 187 -10.70 -12.99 11.13
C ALA A 187 -10.18 -14.26 10.42
N VAL A 188 -9.75 -15.28 11.18
CA VAL A 188 -9.37 -16.58 10.63
C VAL A 188 -10.57 -17.26 9.94
N GLU A 189 -11.72 -17.28 10.60
CA GLU A 189 -12.95 -17.88 10.03
C GLU A 189 -13.44 -17.10 8.79
N PHE A 190 -13.34 -15.78 8.79
CA PHE A 190 -13.69 -14.98 7.62
C PHE A 190 -12.73 -15.22 6.45
N THR A 191 -11.44 -15.40 6.73
CA THR A 191 -10.45 -15.80 5.72
C THR A 191 -10.80 -17.15 5.11
N LYS A 192 -11.09 -18.17 5.95
CA LYS A 192 -11.53 -19.48 5.47
C LYS A 192 -12.80 -19.39 4.61
N ARG A 193 -13.75 -18.56 5.03
CA ARG A 193 -14.98 -18.35 4.28
C ARG A 193 -14.73 -17.74 2.91
N TRP A 194 -13.92 -16.68 2.82
CA TRP A 194 -13.52 -16.08 1.54
C TRP A 194 -12.92 -17.13 0.59
N LEU A 195 -11.96 -17.91 1.06
CA LEU A 195 -11.33 -18.95 0.25
C LEU A 195 -12.32 -20.04 -0.15
N SER A 196 -13.23 -20.45 0.76
CA SER A 196 -14.22 -21.50 0.49
C SER A 196 -15.22 -21.10 -0.60
N ILE A 197 -15.58 -19.83 -0.71
CA ILE A 197 -16.46 -19.32 -1.77
C ILE A 197 -15.71 -18.99 -3.05
N GLY A 198 -14.36 -19.04 -3.05
CA GLY A 198 -13.53 -18.97 -4.24
C GLY A 198 -12.74 -17.68 -4.44
N ALA A 199 -12.50 -16.91 -3.40
CA ALA A 199 -11.51 -15.82 -3.45
C ALA A 199 -10.13 -16.37 -3.82
N SER A 200 -9.37 -15.64 -4.63
CA SER A 200 -8.03 -16.02 -5.09
C SER A 200 -6.94 -15.73 -4.05
N ASP A 201 -7.14 -14.69 -3.30
CA ASP A 201 -6.22 -14.19 -2.27
C ASP A 201 -6.99 -13.34 -1.24
N ILE A 202 -6.37 -13.12 -0.10
CA ILE A 202 -6.98 -12.44 1.05
C ILE A 202 -6.07 -11.34 1.53
N GLU A 203 -6.58 -10.13 1.55
CA GLU A 203 -5.95 -8.97 2.17
C GLU A 203 -6.32 -8.93 3.66
N HIS A 204 -5.31 -8.94 4.52
CA HIS A 204 -5.45 -8.86 5.97
C HIS A 204 -5.14 -7.43 6.42
N ALA A 205 -6.21 -6.67 6.72
CA ALA A 205 -6.10 -5.24 6.92
C ALA A 205 -6.09 -4.83 8.41
N ASP A 206 -5.02 -4.14 8.81
CA ASP A 206 -5.01 -3.30 10.01
C ASP A 206 -5.63 -1.95 9.65
N HIS A 207 -6.96 -1.93 9.69
CA HIS A 207 -7.78 -0.84 9.15
C HIS A 207 -7.49 0.54 9.76
N ASP A 208 -7.08 0.57 11.02
CA ASP A 208 -6.87 1.81 11.76
C ASP A 208 -5.43 1.99 12.27
N GLY A 209 -4.52 1.08 11.91
CA GLY A 209 -3.14 1.10 12.37
C GLY A 209 -3.02 0.88 13.89
N SER A 210 -3.93 0.09 14.47
CA SER A 210 -3.98 -0.17 15.91
C SER A 210 -3.11 -1.33 16.36
N ALA A 211 -2.82 -2.28 15.47
CA ALA A 211 -2.06 -3.47 15.77
C ALA A 211 -0.66 -3.19 16.32
N SER A 212 -0.26 -3.91 17.35
CA SER A 212 1.13 -4.00 17.77
C SER A 212 1.86 -5.14 17.02
N ALA A 213 3.17 -5.03 16.87
CA ALA A 213 3.98 -6.05 16.21
C ALA A 213 3.80 -7.48 16.79
N PRO A 214 3.73 -7.68 18.13
CA PRO A 214 3.42 -9.00 18.70
C PRO A 214 2.04 -9.55 18.31
N GLU A 215 1.02 -8.69 18.22
CA GLU A 215 -0.33 -9.09 17.79
C GLU A 215 -0.35 -9.48 16.31
N VAL A 216 0.35 -8.74 15.45
CA VAL A 216 0.54 -9.07 14.03
C VAL A 216 1.23 -10.43 13.87
N TYR A 217 2.34 -10.65 14.59
CA TYR A 217 3.05 -11.93 14.57
C TYR A 217 2.15 -13.08 15.01
N ARG A 218 1.41 -12.90 16.11
CA ARG A 218 0.47 -13.89 16.63
C ARG A 218 -0.60 -14.24 15.61
N TYR A 219 -1.25 -13.23 15.01
CA TYR A 219 -2.31 -13.46 14.02
C TYR A 219 -1.80 -14.22 12.80
N PHE A 220 -0.69 -13.77 12.19
CA PHE A 220 -0.16 -14.43 11.01
C PHE A 220 0.40 -15.82 11.31
N SER A 221 0.89 -16.07 12.50
CA SER A 221 1.25 -17.41 12.93
C SER A 221 0.01 -18.32 13.00
N MET A 222 -1.09 -17.83 13.59
CA MET A 222 -2.36 -18.56 13.67
C MET A 222 -2.92 -18.84 12.27
N ILE A 223 -2.93 -17.85 11.38
CA ILE A 223 -3.50 -18.02 10.04
C ILE A 223 -2.69 -19.02 9.21
N LEU A 224 -1.37 -19.01 9.28
CA LEU A 224 -0.50 -19.93 8.56
C LEU A 224 -0.50 -21.35 9.12
N ASP A 225 -0.86 -21.53 10.40
CA ASP A 225 -1.09 -22.86 10.96
C ASP A 225 -2.38 -23.49 10.41
N GLU A 226 -3.39 -22.68 10.07
CA GLU A 226 -4.67 -23.12 9.51
C GLU A 226 -4.69 -23.15 7.97
N ILE A 227 -4.01 -22.20 7.34
CA ILE A 227 -3.96 -22.00 5.89
C ILE A 227 -2.50 -21.74 5.52
N PRO A 228 -1.68 -22.80 5.32
CA PRO A 228 -0.22 -22.67 5.16
C PRO A 228 0.24 -22.12 3.80
N ASP A 229 -0.66 -21.96 2.83
CA ASP A 229 -0.33 -21.37 1.54
C ASP A 229 -0.08 -19.87 1.69
N THR A 230 1.20 -19.47 1.75
CA THR A 230 1.59 -18.07 1.90
C THR A 230 1.23 -17.19 0.71
N SER A 231 0.91 -17.77 -0.44
CA SER A 231 0.60 -17.03 -1.66
C SER A 231 -0.79 -16.39 -1.65
N VAL A 232 -1.67 -16.86 -0.76
CA VAL A 232 -3.03 -16.32 -0.65
C VAL A 232 -3.18 -15.22 0.40
N HIS A 233 -2.14 -14.92 1.17
CA HIS A 233 -2.20 -13.94 2.26
C HIS A 233 -1.45 -12.66 1.90
N ILE A 234 -2.12 -11.51 1.99
CA ILE A 234 -1.58 -10.19 1.73
C ILE A 234 -1.64 -9.37 3.02
N GLY A 235 -0.50 -8.89 3.51
CA GLY A 235 -0.46 -7.97 4.65
C GLY A 235 -0.69 -6.52 4.22
N HIS A 236 -1.71 -5.88 4.81
CA HIS A 236 -2.10 -4.50 4.55
C HIS A 236 -2.13 -3.73 5.88
N PHE A 237 -1.20 -2.79 6.07
CA PHE A 237 -1.05 -2.11 7.36
C PHE A 237 -1.18 -0.60 7.22
N HIS A 238 -2.07 -0.02 8.03
CA HIS A 238 -2.16 1.42 8.19
C HIS A 238 -1.07 1.99 9.10
N GLU A 239 -0.72 3.26 8.90
CA GLU A 239 0.45 3.91 9.52
C GLU A 239 0.05 4.99 10.55
N THR A 240 -1.12 4.88 11.13
CA THR A 240 -1.68 5.90 12.05
C THR A 240 -0.77 6.23 13.22
N LYS A 241 -0.08 5.22 13.76
CA LYS A 241 0.86 5.35 14.90
C LYS A 241 2.33 5.25 14.49
N ARG A 242 2.65 5.24 13.21
CA ARG A 242 3.99 5.00 12.66
C ARG A 242 4.60 3.67 13.07
N VAL A 243 3.79 2.61 13.05
CA VAL A 243 4.20 1.25 13.42
C VAL A 243 4.14 0.25 12.27
N ALA A 244 3.72 0.67 11.07
CA ALA A 244 3.56 -0.23 9.93
C ALA A 244 4.85 -0.97 9.57
N SER A 245 6.02 -0.34 9.65
CA SER A 245 7.31 -1.03 9.45
C SER A 245 7.54 -2.15 10.45
N ALA A 246 7.14 -1.97 11.71
CA ALA A 246 7.22 -3.03 12.72
C ALA A 246 6.19 -4.15 12.44
N SER A 247 5.01 -3.80 11.96
CA SER A 247 3.96 -4.76 11.56
C SER A 247 4.41 -5.59 10.35
N VAL A 248 5.01 -4.96 9.34
CA VAL A 248 5.63 -5.66 8.19
C VAL A 248 6.70 -6.63 8.65
N LEU A 249 7.61 -6.20 9.54
CA LEU A 249 8.66 -7.07 10.07
C LEU A 249 8.07 -8.26 10.83
N ALA A 250 7.05 -8.03 11.66
CA ALA A 250 6.37 -9.10 12.41
C ALA A 250 5.68 -10.11 11.48
N ALA A 251 5.03 -9.63 10.42
CA ALA A 251 4.41 -10.48 9.41
C ALA A 251 5.44 -11.29 8.62
N LEU A 252 6.58 -10.69 8.25
CA LEU A 252 7.72 -11.39 7.63
C LEU A 252 8.26 -12.49 8.55
N GLN A 253 8.43 -12.20 9.85
CA GLN A 253 8.88 -13.19 10.84
C GLN A 253 7.90 -14.36 10.99
N ALA A 254 6.60 -14.11 10.84
CA ALA A 254 5.57 -15.14 10.83
C ALA A 254 5.56 -15.97 9.53
N GLY A 255 6.11 -15.45 8.42
CA GLY A 255 6.21 -16.16 7.14
C GLY A 255 5.38 -15.56 6.00
N ILE A 256 4.79 -14.39 6.18
CA ILE A 256 4.01 -13.73 5.10
C ILE A 256 4.95 -13.26 4.00
N THR A 257 4.50 -13.47 2.76
CA THR A 257 5.29 -13.22 1.54
C THR A 257 4.70 -12.14 0.64
N HIS A 258 3.45 -11.72 0.85
CA HIS A 258 2.79 -10.71 0.04
C HIS A 258 2.35 -9.53 0.91
N PHE A 259 2.57 -8.33 0.40
CA PHE A 259 2.27 -7.08 1.08
C PHE A 259 1.73 -6.04 0.09
N GLU A 260 1.12 -5.00 0.63
CA GLU A 260 0.71 -3.81 -0.11
C GLU A 260 1.27 -2.56 0.56
N ALA A 261 1.58 -1.56 -0.25
CA ALA A 261 2.14 -0.30 0.23
C ALA A 261 1.84 0.85 -0.74
N THR A 262 2.05 2.08 -0.29
CA THR A 262 1.88 3.28 -1.11
C THR A 262 3.13 4.14 -1.13
N LEU A 263 3.34 4.85 -2.22
CA LEU A 263 4.36 5.89 -2.28
C LEU A 263 4.10 6.93 -1.19
N GLY A 264 5.16 7.24 -0.44
CA GLY A 264 5.12 8.19 0.65
C GLY A 264 4.22 7.83 1.82
N GLY A 265 3.74 6.60 1.91
CA GLY A 265 2.83 6.16 2.95
C GLY A 265 1.48 6.90 2.93
N MET A 266 1.01 7.33 1.75
CA MET A 266 -0.27 8.01 1.59
C MET A 266 -1.45 7.06 1.74
N GLY A 267 -2.64 7.61 2.00
CA GLY A 267 -3.87 6.84 2.12
C GLY A 267 -4.15 6.33 3.52
N GLY A 268 -4.78 5.18 3.63
CA GLY A 268 -5.10 4.57 4.92
C GLY A 268 -6.14 5.35 5.74
N GLN A 269 -6.82 6.29 5.13
CA GLN A 269 -7.88 7.04 5.78
C GLN A 269 -9.17 6.24 5.69
N PRO A 270 -9.70 5.79 6.82
CA PRO A 270 -11.00 5.14 6.82
C PRO A 270 -12.16 6.15 6.69
N ALA A 271 -11.86 7.45 6.72
CA ALA A 271 -12.86 8.49 6.73
C ALA A 271 -13.42 8.76 5.33
N ASN A 272 -14.68 8.40 5.14
CA ASN A 272 -15.52 8.98 4.11
C ASN A 272 -16.28 10.16 4.70
N PHE A 273 -16.21 11.31 4.05
CA PHE A 273 -17.04 12.45 4.41
C PHE A 273 -18.21 12.52 3.43
N LEU A 274 -19.42 12.61 3.95
CA LEU A 274 -20.62 12.96 3.20
C LEU A 274 -21.07 14.33 3.70
N ASP A 275 -21.16 15.31 2.80
CA ASP A 275 -21.57 16.68 3.11
C ASP A 275 -20.80 17.30 4.29
N ASP A 276 -19.48 17.17 4.27
CA ASP A 276 -18.57 17.61 5.35
C ASP A 276 -18.80 16.91 6.71
N CYS A 277 -19.62 15.88 6.75
CA CYS A 277 -19.85 15.06 7.93
C CYS A 277 -19.14 13.70 7.80
N PRO A 278 -18.35 13.27 8.80
CA PRO A 278 -17.77 11.94 8.80
C PRO A 278 -18.87 10.87 8.84
N VAL A 279 -18.74 9.87 7.98
CA VAL A 279 -19.61 8.68 8.02
C VAL A 279 -19.27 7.87 9.27
N PRO A 280 -20.26 7.34 10.01
CA PRO A 280 -20.00 6.50 11.18
C PRO A 280 -18.98 5.39 10.91
N GLY A 281 -18.01 5.23 11.80
CA GLY A 281 -16.91 4.29 11.66
C GLY A 281 -15.69 4.83 10.91
N THR A 282 -15.79 6.03 10.38
CA THR A 282 -14.73 6.68 9.63
C THR A 282 -14.66 8.15 10.03
N GLY A 283 -13.50 8.69 10.41
CA GLY A 283 -13.35 10.12 10.56
C GLY A 283 -13.12 10.68 11.96
N GLU A 284 -13.60 11.89 12.21
CA GLU A 284 -13.24 12.77 13.32
C GLU A 284 -13.38 12.17 14.73
N TYR A 285 -14.27 11.24 14.94
CA TYR A 285 -14.45 10.59 16.24
C TYR A 285 -13.26 9.75 16.65
N TYR A 286 -12.48 9.30 15.69
CA TYR A 286 -11.43 8.32 15.91
C TYR A 286 -10.03 8.92 15.79
N TYR A 287 -9.81 9.74 14.78
CA TYR A 287 -8.55 10.43 14.57
C TYR A 287 -8.70 11.91 14.84
N LYS A 288 -7.78 12.49 15.61
CA LYS A 288 -7.74 13.94 15.81
C LYS A 288 -7.53 14.69 14.50
N ASP A 289 -6.79 14.10 13.58
CA ASP A 289 -6.60 14.63 12.25
C ASP A 289 -6.44 13.45 11.25
N PRO A 290 -7.51 13.12 10.51
CA PRO A 290 -7.50 12.00 9.57
C PRO A 290 -6.51 12.18 8.41
N ARG A 291 -6.03 13.40 8.15
CA ARG A 291 -5.00 13.66 7.13
C ARG A 291 -3.65 13.04 7.47
N TYR A 292 -3.43 12.70 8.73
CA TYR A 292 -2.18 12.08 9.21
C TYR A 292 -2.26 10.57 9.36
N VAL A 293 -3.36 9.95 9.00
CA VAL A 293 -3.42 8.50 8.78
C VAL A 293 -2.62 8.18 7.52
N GLY A 294 -2.05 7.03 7.44
CA GLY A 294 -1.25 6.61 6.29
C GLY A 294 -1.28 5.09 6.13
N LEU A 295 -0.62 4.63 5.11
CA LEU A 295 -0.34 3.23 4.83
C LEU A 295 1.16 2.93 5.00
N THR A 296 1.52 1.67 4.96
CA THR A 296 2.92 1.25 4.81
C THR A 296 3.59 2.07 3.71
N CYS A 297 4.65 2.78 4.07
CA CYS A 297 5.44 3.56 3.12
C CYS A 297 6.28 2.61 2.26
N LEU A 298 6.03 2.60 0.95
CA LEU A 298 6.69 1.69 0.02
C LEU A 298 8.21 1.91 0.00
N GLU A 299 8.65 3.16 -0.03
CA GLU A 299 10.08 3.50 -0.09
C GLU A 299 10.83 2.99 1.13
N ASP A 300 10.28 3.24 2.32
CA ASP A 300 10.90 2.84 3.58
C ASP A 300 10.88 1.31 3.74
N MET A 301 9.77 0.68 3.35
CA MET A 301 9.63 -0.78 3.33
C MET A 301 10.64 -1.44 2.38
N LEU A 302 10.80 -0.93 1.17
CA LEU A 302 11.74 -1.48 0.19
C LEU A 302 13.19 -1.37 0.66
N VAL A 303 13.58 -0.22 1.24
CA VAL A 303 14.91 -0.06 1.81
C VAL A 303 15.14 -1.03 2.96
N GLN A 304 14.18 -1.19 3.87
CA GLN A 304 14.25 -2.13 4.97
C GLN A 304 14.43 -3.58 4.48
N ILE A 305 13.62 -4.02 3.52
CA ILE A 305 13.62 -5.38 2.98
C ILE A 305 14.92 -5.66 2.20
N ASP A 306 15.36 -4.70 1.39
CA ASP A 306 16.61 -4.80 0.62
C ASP A 306 17.83 -4.92 1.54
N GLU A 307 17.87 -4.14 2.64
CA GLU A 307 18.93 -4.24 3.66
C GLU A 307 18.92 -5.57 4.43
N MET A 308 17.78 -6.23 4.50
CA MET A 308 17.65 -7.58 5.06
C MET A 308 18.06 -8.67 4.07
N GLY A 309 18.32 -8.35 2.80
CA GLY A 309 18.68 -9.30 1.75
C GLY A 309 17.50 -10.11 1.22
N ILE A 310 16.27 -9.65 1.43
CA ILE A 310 15.04 -10.29 0.92
C ILE A 310 14.77 -9.76 -0.50
N ALA A 311 14.63 -10.66 -1.47
CA ALA A 311 14.35 -10.29 -2.85
C ALA A 311 12.91 -9.76 -3.01
N HIS A 312 12.72 -8.67 -3.76
CA HIS A 312 11.41 -8.02 -3.97
C HIS A 312 11.15 -7.58 -5.42
N GLY A 313 12.19 -7.54 -6.26
CA GLY A 313 12.05 -7.25 -7.70
C GLY A 313 11.87 -5.79 -8.10
N TYR A 314 11.94 -4.84 -7.17
CA TYR A 314 11.84 -3.41 -7.45
C TYR A 314 13.20 -2.75 -7.71
N ASP A 315 13.20 -1.73 -8.60
CA ASP A 315 14.25 -0.71 -8.68
C ASP A 315 14.01 0.32 -7.56
N VAL A 316 14.72 0.15 -6.45
CA VAL A 316 14.54 0.98 -5.24
C VAL A 316 14.85 2.45 -5.52
N ASP A 317 15.91 2.75 -6.30
CA ASP A 317 16.30 4.14 -6.58
C ASP A 317 15.22 4.86 -7.40
N ARG A 318 14.57 4.15 -8.32
CA ARG A 318 13.43 4.67 -9.06
C ARG A 318 12.23 4.94 -8.17
N VAL A 319 11.93 4.03 -7.22
CA VAL A 319 10.83 4.23 -6.25
C VAL A 319 11.12 5.42 -5.34
N LEU A 320 12.33 5.56 -4.82
CA LEU A 320 12.74 6.74 -4.02
C LEU A 320 12.59 8.04 -4.80
N TRP A 321 12.90 8.03 -6.11
CA TRP A 321 12.69 9.20 -6.96
C TRP A 321 11.20 9.50 -7.12
N LEU A 322 10.35 8.50 -7.36
CA LEU A 322 8.89 8.64 -7.48
C LEU A 322 8.28 9.21 -6.19
N GLY A 323 8.71 8.73 -5.03
CA GLY A 323 8.27 9.25 -3.73
C GLY A 323 8.47 10.76 -3.61
N ARG A 324 9.63 11.28 -4.04
CA ARG A 324 9.87 12.73 -4.06
C ARG A 324 9.02 13.49 -5.06
N GLN A 325 8.57 12.86 -6.16
CA GLN A 325 7.70 13.53 -7.12
C GLN A 325 6.25 13.57 -6.65
N ILE A 326 5.80 12.49 -5.96
CA ILE A 326 4.39 12.38 -5.57
C ILE A 326 4.00 13.40 -4.50
N GLU A 327 4.92 13.80 -3.63
CA GLU A 327 4.71 14.88 -2.65
C GLU A 327 4.20 16.16 -3.32
N ARG A 328 4.84 16.53 -4.44
CA ARG A 328 4.43 17.73 -5.22
C ARG A 328 3.09 17.53 -5.90
N THR A 329 2.78 16.32 -6.34
CA THR A 329 1.52 15.99 -7.03
C THR A 329 0.35 15.99 -6.05
N ALA A 330 0.52 15.34 -4.93
CA ALA A 330 -0.49 15.24 -3.88
C ALA A 330 -0.67 16.55 -3.10
N GLY A 331 0.37 17.41 -3.07
CA GLY A 331 0.35 18.67 -2.32
C GLY A 331 0.43 18.46 -0.80
N ILE A 332 0.92 17.31 -0.36
CA ILE A 332 1.07 16.96 1.05
C ILE A 332 2.52 16.56 1.36
N ARG A 333 2.94 16.75 2.60
CA ARG A 333 4.23 16.26 3.06
C ARG A 333 4.15 14.75 3.26
N LEU A 334 5.06 14.04 2.63
CA LEU A 334 5.13 12.59 2.73
C LEU A 334 5.81 12.10 4.00
N ARG A 335 5.61 10.81 4.30
CA ARG A 335 6.15 10.11 5.45
C ARG A 335 7.37 9.25 5.11
N SER A 336 7.86 9.35 3.89
CA SER A 336 9.02 8.59 3.43
C SER A 336 10.32 9.18 3.94
N GLU A 337 10.91 8.58 4.95
CA GLU A 337 12.23 8.97 5.42
C GLU A 337 13.32 8.56 4.41
N ALA A 338 13.19 7.41 3.77
CA ALA A 338 14.13 6.96 2.75
C ALA A 338 14.13 7.86 1.51
N ALA A 339 12.97 8.39 1.08
CA ALA A 339 12.91 9.32 -0.04
C ALA A 339 13.57 10.68 0.29
N VAL A 340 13.53 11.12 1.56
CA VAL A 340 14.13 12.37 2.02
C VAL A 340 15.62 12.23 2.27
N ASN A 341 16.02 11.20 3.04
CA ASN A 341 17.40 11.05 3.53
C ASN A 341 18.26 10.19 2.59
N GLY A 342 17.65 9.49 1.64
CA GLY A 342 18.34 8.51 0.81
C GLY A 342 18.68 7.23 1.59
N ARG A 343 19.35 6.31 0.90
CA ARG A 343 19.78 5.03 1.48
C ARG A 343 21.05 5.21 2.30
N THR A 344 21.05 4.71 3.53
CA THR A 344 22.26 4.58 4.35
C THR A 344 22.89 3.23 4.08
N LEU A 345 23.93 3.19 3.27
CA LEU A 345 24.59 1.92 2.92
C LEU A 345 25.43 1.41 4.08
N LYS A 346 25.14 0.21 4.59
CA LYS A 346 25.91 -0.44 5.67
C LYS A 346 27.37 -0.65 5.30
N GLY A 347 27.69 -0.84 4.02
CA GLY A 347 29.05 -0.98 3.48
C GLY A 347 29.79 0.33 3.25
N GLY A 348 29.16 1.47 3.53
CA GLY A 348 29.67 2.80 3.20
C GLY A 348 29.46 3.15 1.72
N HIS A 349 29.52 4.43 1.40
CA HIS A 349 29.41 4.91 0.01
C HIS A 349 30.76 4.77 -0.68
N PRO A 350 30.84 4.18 -1.89
CA PRO A 350 32.11 4.01 -2.60
C PRO A 350 32.92 5.30 -2.78
N GLU A 351 32.21 6.43 -2.96
CA GLU A 351 32.82 7.76 -3.12
C GLU A 351 33.27 8.37 -1.79
N PHE A 352 32.76 7.89 -0.66
CA PHE A 352 33.15 8.33 0.69
C PHE A 352 34.15 7.36 1.36
N GLY A 353 34.75 6.45 0.60
CA GLY A 353 35.79 5.56 1.10
C GLY A 353 36.93 6.33 1.78
N ARG A 354 37.70 5.63 2.61
CA ARG A 354 38.78 6.19 3.44
C ARG A 354 39.68 7.25 2.76
N PRO A 355 39.98 7.18 1.44
CA PRO A 355 40.73 8.25 0.76
C PRO A 355 39.98 9.58 0.66
N GLY A 356 38.64 9.56 0.51
CA GLY A 356 37.81 10.78 0.48
C GLY A 356 37.72 11.46 1.85
N LEU A 357 37.58 10.67 2.92
CA LEU A 357 37.63 11.18 4.30
C LEU A 357 39.01 11.74 4.64
N ARG A 358 40.08 11.15 4.13
CA ARG A 358 41.45 11.64 4.32
C ARG A 358 41.67 13.00 3.61
N LYS A 359 41.25 13.09 2.33
CA LYS A 359 41.28 14.37 1.58
C LYS A 359 40.41 15.44 2.23
N ARG A 360 39.29 15.09 2.82
CA ARG A 360 38.42 16.01 3.54
C ARG A 360 39.03 16.43 4.88
N LYS A 361 39.66 15.52 5.63
CA LYS A 361 40.44 15.83 6.84
C LYS A 361 41.67 16.68 6.52
N GLU A 362 42.36 16.41 5.42
CA GLU A 362 43.50 17.21 4.97
C GLU A 362 43.08 18.63 4.53
N LYS A 363 41.91 18.77 3.87
CA LYS A 363 41.28 20.07 3.58
C LYS A 363 40.67 20.76 4.82
N MET A 364 40.28 20.00 5.84
CA MET A 364 39.69 20.46 7.10
C MET A 364 40.74 20.54 8.22
N GLY A 365 42.04 20.40 7.92
CA GLY A 365 43.13 20.58 8.88
C GLY A 365 43.21 21.99 9.49
N GLU A 366 42.56 22.95 8.89
CA GLU A 366 42.11 24.18 9.55
C GLU A 366 40.73 23.90 10.12
N LYS A 367 40.50 24.19 11.40
CA LYS A 367 39.14 24.19 11.99
C LYS A 367 38.23 24.82 10.96
N PRO A 368 37.12 24.17 10.58
CA PRO A 368 36.18 24.83 9.71
C PRO A 368 35.86 26.15 10.40
N ASP A 369 36.31 27.22 9.82
CA ASP A 369 35.82 28.52 10.18
C ASP A 369 34.30 28.36 10.09
N GLN A 370 33.59 28.49 11.20
CA GLN A 370 32.14 28.33 11.24
C GLN A 370 31.44 29.46 10.47
N LYS A 371 32.17 30.07 9.54
CA LYS A 371 31.58 31.01 8.59
C LYS A 371 30.68 30.25 7.65
N LEU A 372 29.42 30.52 7.77
CA LEU A 372 28.44 30.16 6.76
C LEU A 372 28.97 30.64 5.40
N PRO A 373 28.69 29.93 4.29
CA PRO A 373 29.05 30.37 2.95
C PRO A 373 28.67 31.84 2.76
N ALA A 374 29.48 32.59 2.02
CA ALA A 374 29.26 34.02 1.81
C ALA A 374 27.90 34.36 1.17
N ASP A 375 27.30 33.39 0.51
CA ASP A 375 25.98 33.41 -0.11
C ASP A 375 24.88 32.80 0.77
N TRP A 376 25.18 32.45 2.05
CA TRP A 376 24.17 31.94 2.97
C TRP A 376 23.15 33.04 3.30
N ASP A 377 21.89 32.75 3.00
CA ASP A 377 20.78 33.61 3.33
C ASP A 377 19.89 32.94 4.37
N ASP A 378 20.01 33.37 5.63
CA ASP A 378 19.17 32.89 6.74
C ASP A 378 17.67 33.03 6.46
N ARG A 379 17.30 34.00 5.59
CA ARG A 379 15.91 34.22 5.21
C ARG A 379 15.34 33.11 4.33
N ALA A 380 16.19 32.35 3.65
CA ALA A 380 15.77 31.21 2.86
C ALA A 380 15.43 29.96 3.72
N VAL A 381 15.96 29.91 4.95
CA VAL A 381 15.92 28.72 5.80
C VAL A 381 15.03 28.92 7.02
N LEU A 382 14.94 30.10 7.58
CA LEU A 382 14.15 30.39 8.76
C LEU A 382 12.72 30.85 8.40
N PRO A 383 11.69 30.26 9.02
CA PRO A 383 10.33 30.79 8.93
C PRO A 383 10.28 32.28 9.32
N GLU A 384 9.40 33.02 8.67
CA GLU A 384 9.27 34.48 8.83
C GLU A 384 9.15 34.94 10.30
N LYS A 385 8.53 34.12 11.15
CA LYS A 385 8.39 34.37 12.60
C LYS A 385 9.71 34.34 13.40
N TYR A 386 10.81 33.90 12.79
CA TYR A 386 12.14 33.80 13.40
C TYR A 386 13.16 34.68 12.71
N ARG A 387 12.72 35.57 11.79
CA ARG A 387 13.55 36.57 11.08
C ARG A 387 13.73 37.85 11.87
#